data_2d1b02ec4ea48ff5a407c74a7fbd18f9
#
_entry.id   2d1b02ec4ea48ff5a407c74a7fbd18f9
#
_cell.length_a   1.000
_cell.length_b   1.000
_cell.length_c   1.000
_cell.angle_alpha   90.00
_cell.angle_beta   90.00
_cell.angle_gamma   90.00
#
_symmetry.space_group_name_H-M   'P 1'
#
loop_
_entity.id
_entity.type
_entity.pdbx_description
1 polymer ?
#
loop_
_entity_poly.entity_id
_entity_poly.type
_entity_poly.pdbx_seq_one_letter_code
_entity_poly.pdbx_strand_id
1 'polypeptide(L)'
;MCDQTTETIDHILLGCSLTREVWVLVLSRLNLHSTIVVRDENVFQWWLTARKQLPKLLRRGFDSLFFLVGWLIWKERNARTFNGVGRPAAELAALIQDEASSWCQAGFTHLRLLLSVLGA
;
A
#
# COMPACT_ATOMS: atom_id res chain seq x y z
N MET A 1 7.83 3.70 -13.76
CA MET A 1 8.25 3.11 -12.50
C MET A 1 9.48 2.26 -12.72
N CYS A 2 9.38 0.99 -12.91
CA CYS A 2 10.52 0.14 -13.26
C CYS A 2 10.43 -0.25 -14.73
N ASP A 3 11.51 -0.03 -15.47
CA ASP A 3 11.54 -0.33 -16.89
C ASP A 3 12.28 -1.62 -17.20
N GLN A 4 12.82 -2.26 -16.21
CA GLN A 4 13.87 -3.26 -16.40
C GLN A 4 13.33 -4.68 -16.51
N THR A 5 12.08 -4.91 -16.15
CA THR A 5 11.52 -6.25 -16.09
C THR A 5 10.15 -6.29 -16.71
N THR A 6 9.70 -7.51 -17.03
CA THR A 6 8.33 -7.74 -17.45
C THR A 6 7.39 -7.33 -16.32
N GLU A 7 6.37 -6.58 -16.67
CA GLU A 7 5.38 -6.13 -15.71
C GLU A 7 4.47 -7.29 -15.30
N THR A 8 4.64 -7.73 -14.06
CA THR A 8 3.74 -8.72 -13.44
C THR A 8 3.04 -8.05 -12.27
N ILE A 9 1.96 -8.67 -11.79
CA ILE A 9 1.25 -8.15 -10.61
C ILE A 9 2.18 -8.12 -9.40
N ASP A 10 3.02 -9.13 -9.23
CA ASP A 10 3.98 -9.18 -8.12
C ASP A 10 4.99 -8.05 -8.22
N HIS A 11 5.51 -7.77 -9.41
CA HIS A 11 6.47 -6.69 -9.60
C HIS A 11 5.82 -5.33 -9.35
N ILE A 12 4.64 -5.12 -9.90
CA ILE A 12 3.93 -3.84 -9.76
C ILE A 12 3.60 -3.55 -8.30
N LEU A 13 3.09 -4.54 -7.57
CA LEU A 13 2.56 -4.33 -6.23
C LEU A 13 3.58 -4.57 -5.11
N LEU A 14 4.69 -5.23 -5.40
CA LEU A 14 5.64 -5.59 -4.35
C LEU A 14 7.10 -5.47 -4.77
N GLY A 15 7.46 -5.91 -5.97
CA GLY A 15 8.86 -6.07 -6.38
C GLY A 15 9.56 -4.80 -6.82
N CYS A 16 8.82 -3.80 -7.28
CA CYS A 16 9.40 -2.55 -7.77
C CYS A 16 9.96 -1.72 -6.59
N SER A 17 11.12 -1.09 -6.77
CA SER A 17 11.73 -0.29 -5.71
C SER A 17 10.84 0.87 -5.26
N LEU A 18 10.14 1.52 -6.20
CA LEU A 18 9.18 2.58 -5.86
C LEU A 18 8.03 2.02 -5.01
N THR A 19 7.49 0.89 -5.40
CA THR A 19 6.41 0.24 -4.67
C THR A 19 6.83 -0.13 -3.25
N ARG A 20 8.02 -0.68 -3.09
CA ARG A 20 8.55 -1.02 -1.76
C ARG A 20 8.73 0.21 -0.91
N GLU A 21 9.24 1.28 -1.48
CA GLU A 21 9.42 2.54 -0.75
C GLU A 21 8.08 3.10 -0.29
N VAL A 22 7.06 3.04 -1.15
CA VAL A 22 5.71 3.47 -0.80
C VAL A 22 5.17 2.62 0.36
N TRP A 23 5.32 1.29 0.30
CA TRP A 23 4.87 0.41 1.38
C TRP A 23 5.58 0.72 2.69
N VAL A 24 6.90 0.93 2.66
CA VAL A 24 7.65 1.29 3.87
C VAL A 24 7.11 2.57 4.48
N LEU A 25 6.85 3.58 3.66
CA LEU A 25 6.32 4.85 4.16
C LEU A 25 4.91 4.72 4.73
N VAL A 26 4.04 3.99 4.06
CA VAL A 26 2.66 3.77 4.52
C VAL A 26 2.66 2.98 5.83
N LEU A 27 3.41 1.90 5.89
CA LEU A 27 3.47 1.05 7.08
C LEU A 27 4.14 1.77 8.26
N SER A 28 5.13 2.62 7.98
CA SER A 28 5.78 3.42 9.03
C SER A 28 4.79 4.36 9.70
N ARG A 29 3.91 4.98 8.93
CA ARG A 29 2.89 5.89 9.46
C ARG A 29 1.89 5.17 10.35
N LEU A 30 1.73 3.87 10.16
CA LEU A 30 0.86 3.04 10.98
C LEU A 30 1.64 2.31 12.07
N ASN A 31 2.92 2.61 12.24
CA ASN A 31 3.81 1.94 13.21
C ASN A 31 3.90 0.42 12.98
N LEU A 32 3.80 -0.01 11.73
CA LEU A 32 3.83 -1.42 11.36
C LEU A 32 5.12 -1.87 10.69
N HIS A 33 6.00 -0.94 10.30
CA HIS A 33 7.17 -1.28 9.49
C HIS A 33 8.15 -2.22 10.21
N SER A 34 8.16 -2.22 11.53
CA SER A 34 9.00 -3.14 12.30
C SER A 34 8.37 -4.52 12.48
N THR A 35 7.05 -4.61 12.33
CA THR A 35 6.30 -5.85 12.49
C THR A 35 6.07 -6.52 11.15
N ILE A 36 5.74 -5.73 10.14
CA ILE A 36 5.44 -6.21 8.79
C ILE A 36 6.57 -5.76 7.88
N VAL A 37 7.36 -6.73 7.40
CA VAL A 37 8.51 -6.47 6.54
C VAL A 37 8.11 -6.75 5.11
N VAL A 38 8.35 -5.78 4.21
CA VAL A 38 8.12 -5.98 2.78
C VAL A 38 9.27 -6.82 2.23
N ARG A 39 8.95 -8.03 1.75
CA ARG A 39 9.92 -8.99 1.26
C ARG A 39 9.78 -9.19 -0.24
N ASP A 40 10.82 -9.76 -0.84
CA ASP A 40 10.86 -10.06 -2.26
C ASP A 40 10.23 -11.43 -2.52
N GLU A 41 8.96 -11.52 -2.25
CA GLU A 41 8.15 -12.72 -2.44
C GLU A 41 6.93 -12.34 -3.28
N ASN A 42 6.07 -13.29 -3.65
CA ASN A 42 4.89 -12.92 -4.41
C ASN A 42 3.91 -12.13 -3.52
N VAL A 43 3.12 -11.27 -4.15
CA VAL A 43 2.25 -10.33 -3.44
C VAL A 43 1.20 -11.06 -2.60
N PHE A 44 0.71 -12.19 -3.09
CA PHE A 44 -0.31 -12.95 -2.36
C PHE A 44 0.25 -13.52 -1.06
N GLN A 45 1.45 -14.11 -1.11
CA GLN A 45 2.10 -14.66 0.08
C GLN A 45 2.45 -13.55 1.09
N TRP A 46 2.98 -12.44 0.59
CA TRP A 46 3.29 -11.30 1.46
C TRP A 46 2.03 -10.79 2.17
N TRP A 47 0.94 -10.62 1.43
CA TRP A 47 -0.32 -10.14 1.98
C TRP A 47 -0.85 -11.08 3.07
N LEU A 48 -0.85 -12.39 2.81
CA LEU A 48 -1.30 -13.38 3.80
C LEU A 48 -0.44 -13.34 5.06
N THR A 49 0.87 -13.28 4.89
CA THR A 49 1.81 -13.23 6.01
C THR A 49 1.60 -11.96 6.84
N ALA A 50 1.48 -10.83 6.16
CA ALA A 50 1.30 -9.55 6.82
C ALA A 50 0.00 -9.50 7.64
N ARG A 51 -1.11 -9.94 7.04
CA ARG A 51 -2.40 -9.88 7.73
C ARG A 51 -2.46 -10.82 8.93
N LYS A 52 -1.73 -11.93 8.89
CA LYS A 52 -1.66 -12.85 10.03
C LYS A 52 -0.96 -12.25 11.24
N GLN A 53 -0.08 -11.28 11.04
CA GLN A 53 0.61 -10.59 12.12
C GLN A 53 -0.27 -9.58 12.84
N LEU A 54 -1.44 -9.29 12.29
CA LEU A 54 -2.38 -8.35 12.87
C LEU A 54 -3.47 -9.08 13.65
N PRO A 55 -4.03 -8.45 14.70
CA PRO A 55 -5.23 -8.98 15.35
C PRO A 55 -6.35 -9.16 14.32
N LYS A 56 -7.18 -10.16 14.53
CA LYS A 56 -8.30 -10.45 13.60
C LYS A 56 -9.17 -9.22 13.35
N LEU A 57 -9.38 -8.41 14.38
CA LEU A 57 -10.18 -7.21 14.30
C LEU A 57 -9.69 -6.23 13.24
N LEU A 58 -8.38 -6.19 12.99
CA LEU A 58 -7.76 -5.21 12.09
C LEU A 58 -7.50 -5.75 10.68
N ARG A 59 -7.72 -7.04 10.45
CA ARG A 59 -7.36 -7.66 9.16
C ARG A 59 -8.18 -7.12 7.99
N ARG A 60 -9.47 -6.87 8.18
CA ARG A 60 -10.30 -6.31 7.11
C ARG A 60 -9.89 -4.89 6.76
N GLY A 61 -9.50 -4.10 7.75
CA GLY A 61 -8.95 -2.77 7.51
C GLY A 61 -7.66 -2.83 6.73
N PHE A 62 -6.79 -3.76 7.08
CA PHE A 62 -5.54 -3.97 6.36
C PHE A 62 -5.81 -4.40 4.91
N ASP A 63 -6.80 -5.27 4.67
CA ASP A 63 -7.18 -5.67 3.32
C ASP A 63 -7.62 -4.46 2.50
N SER A 64 -8.43 -3.58 3.08
CA SER A 64 -8.86 -2.34 2.43
C SER A 64 -7.67 -1.44 2.10
N LEU A 65 -6.74 -1.31 3.02
CA LEU A 65 -5.53 -0.53 2.81
C LEU A 65 -4.68 -1.13 1.68
N PHE A 66 -4.56 -2.45 1.65
CA PHE A 66 -3.83 -3.16 0.61
C PHE A 66 -4.40 -2.86 -0.78
N PHE A 67 -5.72 -2.93 -0.93
CA PHE A 67 -6.38 -2.61 -2.19
C PHE A 67 -6.20 -1.15 -2.56
N LEU A 68 -6.31 -0.25 -1.61
CA LEU A 68 -6.13 1.18 -1.84
C LEU A 68 -4.72 1.48 -2.35
N VAL A 69 -3.72 0.96 -1.66
CA VAL A 69 -2.32 1.16 -2.05
C VAL A 69 -2.07 0.59 -3.45
N GLY A 70 -2.53 -0.63 -3.70
CA GLY A 70 -2.37 -1.28 -5.00
C GLY A 70 -3.04 -0.49 -6.12
N TRP A 71 -4.25 0.02 -5.88
CA TRP A 71 -4.99 0.81 -6.86
C TRP A 71 -4.25 2.10 -7.22
N LEU A 72 -3.75 2.80 -6.22
CA LEU A 72 -3.05 4.07 -6.46
C LEU A 72 -1.68 3.85 -7.11
N ILE A 73 -0.99 2.78 -6.78
CA ILE A 73 0.26 2.42 -7.46
C ILE A 73 -0.02 2.11 -8.93
N TRP A 74 -1.07 1.36 -9.21
CA TRP A 74 -1.46 1.03 -10.58
C TRP A 74 -1.81 2.29 -11.37
N LYS A 75 -2.55 3.22 -10.77
CA LYS A 75 -2.88 4.50 -11.41
C LYS A 75 -1.63 5.32 -11.68
N GLU A 76 -0.70 5.34 -10.74
CA GLU A 76 0.57 6.05 -10.90
C GLU A 76 1.38 5.47 -12.06
N ARG A 77 1.43 4.14 -12.15
CA ARG A 77 2.11 3.48 -13.24
C ARG A 77 1.50 3.88 -14.59
N ASN A 78 0.17 3.90 -14.68
CA ASN A 78 -0.51 4.32 -15.90
C ASN A 78 -0.22 5.78 -16.24
N ALA A 79 -0.22 6.66 -15.26
CA ALA A 79 0.09 8.07 -15.48
C ALA A 79 1.49 8.25 -16.03
N ARG A 80 2.47 7.51 -15.50
CA ARG A 80 3.85 7.55 -16.02
C ARG A 80 3.95 7.04 -17.44
N THR A 81 3.20 5.99 -17.76
CA THR A 81 3.20 5.39 -19.10
C THR A 81 2.60 6.35 -20.14
N PHE A 82 1.47 6.98 -19.81
CA PHE A 82 0.73 7.79 -20.79
C PHE A 82 1.12 9.27 -20.78
N ASN A 83 1.49 9.80 -19.62
CA ASN A 83 1.75 11.24 -19.47
C ASN A 83 3.23 11.56 -19.25
N GLY A 84 4.06 10.57 -18.98
CA GLY A 84 5.49 10.77 -18.71
C GLY A 84 5.77 11.45 -17.38
N VAL A 85 4.75 11.61 -16.52
CA VAL A 85 4.89 12.31 -15.24
C VAL A 85 4.84 11.28 -14.12
N GLY A 86 5.81 11.35 -13.20
CA GLY A 86 5.85 10.44 -12.07
C GLY A 86 6.01 11.19 -10.76
N ARG A 87 5.36 10.70 -9.70
CA ARG A 87 5.50 11.25 -8.36
C ARG A 87 6.57 10.49 -7.59
N PRO A 88 7.33 11.18 -6.71
CA PRO A 88 8.21 10.46 -5.79
C PRO A 88 7.38 9.66 -4.78
N ALA A 89 8.02 8.67 -4.15
CA ALA A 89 7.32 7.78 -3.22
C ALA A 89 6.67 8.53 -2.07
N ALA A 90 7.32 9.55 -1.53
CA ALA A 90 6.78 10.33 -0.42
C ALA A 90 5.48 11.04 -0.80
N GLU A 91 5.41 11.60 -2.01
CA GLU A 91 4.21 12.26 -2.50
C GLU A 91 3.09 11.25 -2.72
N LEU A 92 3.41 10.09 -3.28
CA LEU A 92 2.42 9.03 -3.49
C LEU A 92 1.90 8.50 -2.15
N ALA A 93 2.77 8.34 -1.16
CA ALA A 93 2.35 7.91 0.18
C ALA A 93 1.40 8.92 0.83
N ALA A 94 1.66 10.21 0.65
CA ALA A 94 0.78 11.27 1.15
C ALA A 94 -0.59 11.21 0.48
N LEU A 95 -0.62 10.98 -0.84
CA LEU A 95 -1.87 10.82 -1.57
C LEU A 95 -2.65 9.61 -1.09
N ILE A 96 -1.98 8.50 -0.80
CA ILE A 96 -2.61 7.30 -0.25
C ILE A 96 -3.27 7.62 1.10
N GLN A 97 -2.58 8.39 1.93
CA GLN A 97 -3.14 8.78 3.23
C GLN A 97 -4.39 9.63 3.08
N ASP A 98 -4.40 10.58 2.14
CA ASP A 98 -5.57 11.41 1.86
C ASP A 98 -6.73 10.58 1.35
N GLU A 99 -6.47 9.64 0.45
CA GLU A 99 -7.51 8.75 -0.08
C GLU A 99 -8.05 7.83 1.02
N ALA A 100 -7.19 7.33 1.90
CA ALA A 100 -7.63 6.51 3.02
C ALA A 100 -8.59 7.28 3.92
N SER A 101 -8.31 8.55 4.20
CA SER A 101 -9.21 9.41 4.97
C SER A 101 -10.56 9.58 4.28
N SER A 102 -10.55 9.79 2.97
CA SER A 102 -11.78 9.91 2.18
C SER A 102 -12.60 8.63 2.22
N TRP A 103 -11.94 7.47 2.13
CA TRP A 103 -12.63 6.18 2.21
C TRP A 103 -13.27 5.98 3.58
N CYS A 104 -12.57 6.38 4.65
CA CYS A 104 -13.13 6.32 6.01
C CYS A 104 -14.40 7.16 6.13
N GLN A 105 -14.38 8.37 5.55
CA GLN A 105 -15.53 9.26 5.57
C GLN A 105 -16.68 8.70 4.74
N ALA A 106 -16.37 7.93 3.69
CA ALA A 106 -17.38 7.30 2.84
C ALA A 106 -18.01 6.05 3.46
N GLY A 107 -17.53 5.59 4.61
CA GLY A 107 -18.15 4.48 5.32
C GLY A 107 -17.33 3.20 5.40
N PHE A 108 -16.06 3.24 5.04
CA PHE A 108 -15.17 2.07 5.18
C PHE A 108 -14.77 1.91 6.65
N THR A 109 -15.65 1.31 7.45
CA THR A 109 -15.52 1.23 8.90
C THR A 109 -14.32 0.41 9.35
N HIS A 110 -13.99 -0.67 8.64
CA HIS A 110 -12.85 -1.51 8.98
C HIS A 110 -11.52 -0.76 8.77
N LEU A 111 -11.44 0.03 7.71
CA LEU A 111 -10.27 0.88 7.47
C LEU A 111 -10.16 1.97 8.53
N ARG A 112 -11.28 2.58 8.90
CA ARG A 112 -11.31 3.58 9.97
C ARG A 112 -10.79 2.99 11.28
N LEU A 113 -11.20 1.78 11.61
CA LEU A 113 -10.75 1.10 12.82
C LEU A 113 -9.23 0.89 12.79
N LEU A 114 -8.71 0.41 11.68
CA LEU A 114 -7.28 0.21 11.52
C LEU A 114 -6.51 1.51 11.74
N LEU A 115 -6.94 2.58 11.09
CA LEU A 115 -6.24 3.86 11.17
C LEU A 115 -6.34 4.47 12.57
N SER A 116 -7.48 4.33 13.24
CA SER A 116 -7.64 4.89 14.59
C SER A 116 -6.84 4.13 15.64
N VAL A 117 -6.68 2.82 15.47
CA VAL A 117 -5.94 2.00 16.43
C VAL A 117 -4.43 2.12 16.22
N LEU A 118 -3.98 2.12 14.96
CA LEU A 118 -2.56 2.05 14.63
C LEU A 118 -1.96 3.39 14.23
N GLY A 119 -2.75 4.25 13.60
CA GLY A 119 -2.26 5.49 13.00
C GLY A 119 -2.39 6.72 13.88
N ALA A 120 -2.79 6.55 15.10
CA ALA A 120 -3.04 7.68 16.00
C ALA A 120 -1.77 8.45 16.38
#